data_f908afec41378fa4bac89acdfc076adb
#
_entry.id   f908afec41378fa4bac89acdfc076adb
#
_cell.length_a   1.000
_cell.length_b   1.000
_cell.length_c   1.000
_cell.angle_alpha   90.00
_cell.angle_beta   90.00
_cell.angle_gamma   90.00
#
_symmetry.space_group_name_H-M   'P 1'
#
loop_
_entity.id
_entity.type
_entity.pdbx_description
1 polymer ?
#
loop_
_entity_poly.entity_id
_entity_poly.type
_entity_poly.pdbx_seq_one_letter_code
_entity_poly.pdbx_strand_id
1 'polypeptide(L)'
;MTRPPRRGGLLALLFACWPLHAFAAAADTCTPTQRTLQLDAPAFAPERVTVDVYLPGDYARSSRRYRVLYADDGQDMPAVGLVPTLTALCHAQAIRLPIVVAVHMLRDRMGTYGLSDRAQRRSLSADTKYGPVGRRAYDYSQWLATRLVPYIDAHYRSRRDAASRSMLGWSLGGLNAFNLGWQYPAVFGRVGAFSPSFWLAADRGSDDAVERTRLAQRMVDRGPKRPQLRFWFAAGTAEETSDRDHDGVIDVIGDIRDLIDGYHAADGFRLRGLRQLGYSVNPDYAAQPGRHADVAIYLLPGGKHQQASWAKMLPLFLRWDDGGGSR
;
A
#
# COMPACT_ATOMS: atom_id res chain seq x y z
N MET A 1 75.49 58.64 -43.94
CA MET A 1 74.42 57.70 -44.32
C MET A 1 74.28 56.71 -43.24
N THR A 2 73.37 56.97 -42.32
CA THR A 2 73.12 56.13 -41.14
C THR A 2 71.64 55.67 -41.14
N ARG A 3 71.46 54.38 -41.18
CA ARG A 3 70.11 53.73 -41.07
C ARG A 3 69.61 53.71 -39.62
N PRO A 4 68.34 53.95 -39.38
CA PRO A 4 67.77 53.84 -38.04
C PRO A 4 67.39 52.37 -37.70
N PRO A 5 67.30 51.99 -36.40
CA PRO A 5 66.99 50.62 -35.94
C PRO A 5 65.48 50.30 -35.96
N ARG A 6 65.21 49.10 -36.39
CA ARG A 6 63.85 48.50 -36.36
C ARG A 6 63.41 48.15 -34.87
N ARG A 7 62.33 48.75 -34.42
CA ARG A 7 61.66 48.34 -33.17
C ARG A 7 60.79 47.11 -33.47
N GLY A 8 61.15 46.01 -32.84
CA GLY A 8 60.28 44.79 -32.77
C GLY A 8 59.16 44.98 -31.72
N GLY A 9 57.96 44.97 -32.20
CA GLY A 9 56.80 44.94 -31.30
C GLY A 9 56.49 43.52 -30.79
N LEU A 10 56.56 43.32 -29.51
CA LEU A 10 56.12 42.08 -28.83
C LEU A 10 54.60 42.09 -28.75
N LEU A 11 53.91 41.14 -29.45
CA LEU A 11 52.51 40.95 -29.39
C LEU A 11 52.21 39.99 -28.15
N ALA A 12 51.73 40.53 -27.06
CA ALA A 12 51.30 39.76 -25.92
C ALA A 12 49.91 39.17 -26.18
N LEU A 13 49.82 37.85 -26.40
CA LEU A 13 48.58 37.09 -26.46
C LEU A 13 48.05 36.92 -25.05
N LEU A 14 47.02 37.68 -24.69
CA LEU A 14 46.23 37.44 -23.47
C LEU A 14 45.29 36.24 -23.69
N PHE A 15 45.65 35.08 -23.14
CA PHE A 15 44.74 33.96 -23.01
C PHE A 15 43.72 34.29 -21.91
N ALA A 16 42.50 34.63 -22.33
CA ALA A 16 41.38 34.73 -21.41
C ALA A 16 40.96 33.30 -20.96
N CYS A 17 41.35 32.89 -19.75
CA CYS A 17 40.80 31.70 -19.09
C CYS A 17 39.36 31.99 -18.73
N TRP A 18 38.41 31.51 -19.50
CA TRP A 18 37.01 31.44 -19.11
C TRP A 18 36.84 30.29 -18.08
N PRO A 19 36.30 30.53 -16.87
CA PRO A 19 36.03 29.45 -15.95
C PRO A 19 34.92 28.58 -16.56
N LEU A 20 35.21 27.31 -16.85
CA LEU A 20 34.20 26.30 -17.09
C LEU A 20 33.38 26.11 -15.79
N HIS A 21 32.23 26.78 -15.72
CA HIS A 21 31.24 26.47 -14.72
C HIS A 21 30.69 25.09 -15.07
N ALA A 22 31.17 24.04 -14.39
CA ALA A 22 30.55 22.73 -14.40
C ALA A 22 29.17 22.89 -13.75
N PHE A 23 28.12 22.97 -14.55
CA PHE A 23 26.74 22.81 -14.04
C PHE A 23 26.67 21.40 -13.47
N ALA A 24 26.78 21.27 -12.15
CA ALA A 24 26.41 20.06 -11.48
C ALA A 24 24.92 19.81 -11.81
N ALA A 25 24.63 18.77 -12.58
CA ALA A 25 23.26 18.36 -12.85
C ALA A 25 22.54 18.24 -11.51
N ALA A 26 21.43 18.97 -11.38
CA ALA A 26 20.62 18.89 -10.16
C ALA A 26 20.22 17.42 -9.97
N ALA A 27 20.64 16.82 -8.86
CA ALA A 27 20.37 15.42 -8.61
C ALA A 27 18.84 15.21 -8.60
N ASP A 28 18.40 14.18 -9.30
CA ASP A 28 16.96 13.83 -9.39
C ASP A 28 16.38 13.63 -8.00
N THR A 29 15.39 14.44 -7.64
CA THR A 29 14.70 14.39 -6.34
C THR A 29 13.51 13.45 -6.37
N CYS A 30 13.16 12.93 -7.54
CA CYS A 30 12.00 12.07 -7.75
C CYS A 30 12.32 10.57 -7.70
N THR A 31 13.57 10.17 -7.95
CA THR A 31 13.94 8.75 -7.88
C THR A 31 14.22 8.32 -6.44
N PRO A 32 13.44 7.39 -5.86
CA PRO A 32 13.68 6.88 -4.52
C PRO A 32 15.00 6.10 -4.42
N THR A 33 15.61 6.14 -3.23
CA THR A 33 16.74 5.25 -2.87
C THR A 33 16.27 4.15 -1.94
N GLN A 34 16.77 2.93 -2.14
CA GLN A 34 16.39 1.75 -1.34
C GLN A 34 17.46 1.40 -0.31
N ARG A 35 16.99 0.96 0.87
CA ARG A 35 17.80 0.34 1.93
C ARG A 35 17.10 -0.93 2.40
N THR A 36 17.82 -2.03 2.49
CA THR A 36 17.30 -3.30 3.02
C THR A 36 17.72 -3.47 4.47
N LEU A 37 16.77 -3.81 5.31
CA LEU A 37 16.95 -4.09 6.74
C LEU A 37 16.62 -5.55 7.02
N GLN A 38 17.28 -6.10 8.06
CA GLN A 38 16.94 -7.39 8.66
C GLN A 38 16.53 -7.14 10.10
N LEU A 39 15.24 -7.34 10.41
CA LEU A 39 14.70 -7.04 11.73
C LEU A 39 14.28 -8.31 12.45
N ASP A 40 14.48 -8.31 13.77
CA ASP A 40 14.04 -9.41 14.61
C ASP A 40 12.53 -9.32 14.85
N ALA A 41 11.88 -10.45 14.71
CA ALA A 41 10.48 -10.64 15.05
C ALA A 41 10.39 -11.87 15.99
N PRO A 42 10.44 -11.67 17.30
CA PRO A 42 10.61 -12.77 18.26
C PRO A 42 9.59 -13.89 18.14
N ALA A 43 8.34 -13.55 17.76
CA ALA A 43 7.30 -14.53 17.50
C ALA A 43 7.64 -15.46 16.32
N PHE A 44 8.53 -15.05 15.42
CA PHE A 44 8.88 -15.79 14.19
C PHE A 44 10.31 -16.34 14.22
N ALA A 45 11.01 -16.20 15.36
CA ALA A 45 12.37 -16.70 15.50
C ALA A 45 12.47 -18.21 15.12
N PRO A 46 13.57 -18.62 14.47
CA PRO A 46 14.78 -17.85 14.15
C PRO A 46 14.70 -17.02 12.86
N GLU A 47 13.55 -16.95 12.20
CA GLU A 47 13.36 -16.20 10.96
C GLU A 47 13.41 -14.68 11.26
N ARG A 48 14.22 -13.95 10.50
CA ARG A 48 14.27 -12.49 10.54
C ARG A 48 13.44 -11.91 9.41
N VAL A 49 12.80 -10.78 9.65
CA VAL A 49 11.97 -10.12 8.65
C VAL A 49 12.83 -9.19 7.81
N THR A 50 12.83 -9.40 6.50
CA THR A 50 13.44 -8.49 5.53
C THR A 50 12.48 -7.32 5.28
N VAL A 51 13.01 -6.10 5.36
CA VAL A 51 12.25 -4.88 5.13
C VAL A 51 13.03 -3.96 4.19
N ASP A 52 12.44 -3.62 3.05
CA ASP A 52 12.99 -2.61 2.15
C ASP A 52 12.39 -1.25 2.47
N VAL A 53 13.25 -0.27 2.70
CA VAL A 53 12.86 1.11 2.96
C VAL A 53 13.26 1.96 1.76
N TYR A 54 12.25 2.46 1.03
CA TYR A 54 12.45 3.38 -0.09
C TYR A 54 12.31 4.82 0.42
N LEU A 55 13.38 5.58 0.30
CA LEU A 55 13.45 6.97 0.74
C LEU A 55 13.27 7.90 -0.46
N PRO A 56 12.46 8.97 -0.35
CA PRO A 56 12.35 9.99 -1.38
C PRO A 56 13.72 10.53 -1.84
N GLY A 57 13.88 10.82 -3.11
CA GLY A 57 15.17 11.27 -3.65
C GLY A 57 15.71 12.58 -3.04
N ASP A 58 14.82 13.40 -2.47
CA ASP A 58 15.21 14.60 -1.71
C ASP A 58 15.51 14.32 -0.21
N TYR A 59 15.34 13.08 0.26
CA TYR A 59 15.40 12.75 1.69
C TYR A 59 16.72 13.21 2.35
N ALA A 60 17.87 13.01 1.73
CA ALA A 60 19.17 13.38 2.30
C ALA A 60 19.35 14.91 2.45
N ARG A 61 18.64 15.71 1.63
CA ARG A 61 18.78 17.17 1.56
C ARG A 61 17.62 17.94 2.20
N SER A 62 16.58 17.24 2.67
CA SER A 62 15.38 17.84 3.28
C SER A 62 15.34 17.53 4.76
N SER A 63 14.86 18.48 5.57
CA SER A 63 14.56 18.28 6.99
C SER A 63 13.09 17.92 7.26
N ARG A 64 12.25 17.87 6.22
CA ARG A 64 10.81 17.60 6.37
C ARG A 64 10.54 16.18 6.86
N ARG A 65 9.36 15.99 7.45
CA ARG A 65 8.81 14.66 7.77
C ARG A 65 7.90 14.18 6.66
N TYR A 66 7.97 12.90 6.35
CA TYR A 66 7.31 12.26 5.24
C TYR A 66 6.14 11.39 5.71
N ARG A 67 5.11 11.26 4.90
CA ARG A 67 4.11 10.18 5.04
C ARG A 67 4.81 8.84 4.89
N VAL A 68 4.22 7.79 5.46
CA VAL A 68 4.78 6.44 5.35
C VAL A 68 3.73 5.50 4.79
N LEU A 69 4.08 4.84 3.69
CA LEU A 69 3.33 3.73 3.13
C LEU A 69 4.01 2.43 3.54
N TYR A 70 3.35 1.63 4.36
CA TYR A 70 3.75 0.26 4.64
C TYR A 70 3.10 -0.65 3.61
N ALA A 71 3.82 -1.65 3.14
CA ALA A 71 3.32 -2.60 2.16
C ALA A 71 3.73 -4.04 2.52
N ASP A 72 2.77 -4.95 2.44
CA ASP A 72 3.04 -6.38 2.47
C ASP A 72 3.65 -6.87 1.16
N ASP A 73 4.20 -8.07 1.14
CA ASP A 73 4.81 -8.70 -0.03
C ASP A 73 5.91 -7.82 -0.67
N GLY A 74 6.83 -7.32 0.17
CA GLY A 74 7.92 -6.42 -0.24
C GLY A 74 8.78 -6.95 -1.39
N GLN A 75 8.92 -8.27 -1.52
CA GLN A 75 9.62 -8.93 -2.62
C GLN A 75 8.99 -8.67 -4.00
N ASP A 76 7.72 -8.28 -4.05
CA ASP A 76 6.98 -8.01 -5.28
C ASP A 76 7.14 -6.56 -5.78
N MET A 77 7.75 -5.67 -5.01
CA MET A 77 7.87 -4.24 -5.35
C MET A 77 8.51 -3.99 -6.73
N PRO A 78 9.53 -4.74 -7.17
CA PRO A 78 10.04 -4.62 -8.54
C PRO A 78 9.01 -5.05 -9.59
N ALA A 79 8.29 -6.15 -9.37
CA ALA A 79 7.31 -6.69 -10.31
C ALA A 79 6.08 -5.77 -10.49
N VAL A 80 5.67 -5.06 -9.43
CA VAL A 80 4.59 -4.06 -9.52
C VAL A 80 5.10 -2.69 -9.97
N GLY A 81 6.40 -2.55 -10.25
CA GLY A 81 6.97 -1.32 -10.76
C GLY A 81 6.91 -0.15 -9.76
N LEU A 82 7.13 -0.41 -8.46
CA LEU A 82 7.02 0.62 -7.42
C LEU A 82 7.89 1.85 -7.73
N VAL A 83 9.20 1.66 -7.93
CA VAL A 83 10.14 2.77 -8.13
C VAL A 83 9.82 3.57 -9.39
N PRO A 84 9.66 2.98 -10.60
CA PRO A 84 9.29 3.75 -11.78
C PRO A 84 7.94 4.47 -11.62
N THR A 85 6.96 3.89 -10.93
CA THR A 85 5.66 4.54 -10.68
C THR A 85 5.81 5.76 -9.77
N LEU A 86 6.54 5.63 -8.65
CA LEU A 86 6.81 6.76 -7.75
C LEU A 86 7.56 7.88 -8.48
N THR A 87 8.60 7.54 -9.24
CA THR A 87 9.40 8.49 -10.03
C THR A 87 8.52 9.24 -11.03
N ALA A 88 7.72 8.52 -11.82
CA ALA A 88 6.84 9.14 -12.82
C ALA A 88 5.79 10.07 -12.20
N LEU A 89 5.16 9.64 -11.10
CA LEU A 89 4.16 10.45 -10.40
C LEU A 89 4.78 11.70 -9.75
N CYS A 90 6.00 11.61 -9.26
CA CYS A 90 6.74 12.74 -8.70
C CYS A 90 7.12 13.75 -9.80
N HIS A 91 7.70 13.31 -10.92
CA HIS A 91 8.01 14.18 -12.04
C HIS A 91 6.77 14.88 -12.61
N ALA A 92 5.63 14.18 -12.64
CA ALA A 92 4.34 14.75 -13.01
C ALA A 92 3.75 15.68 -11.92
N GLN A 93 4.43 15.85 -10.77
CA GLN A 93 3.93 16.58 -9.60
C GLN A 93 2.56 16.10 -9.10
N ALA A 94 2.24 14.84 -9.38
CA ALA A 94 0.96 14.24 -9.05
C ALA A 94 0.86 13.76 -7.60
N ILE A 95 2.01 13.50 -6.97
CA ILE A 95 2.13 13.12 -5.55
C ILE A 95 3.39 13.71 -4.94
N ARG A 96 3.39 13.81 -3.62
CA ARG A 96 4.60 13.97 -2.80
C ARG A 96 5.08 12.59 -2.37
N LEU A 97 6.32 12.26 -2.70
CA LEU A 97 6.88 10.95 -2.38
C LEU A 97 6.77 10.63 -0.89
N PRO A 98 6.16 9.49 -0.52
CA PRO A 98 6.23 8.96 0.84
C PRO A 98 7.56 8.23 1.08
N ILE A 99 7.88 7.93 2.33
CA ILE A 99 8.73 6.79 2.66
C ILE A 99 7.90 5.54 2.41
N VAL A 100 8.41 4.56 1.65
CA VAL A 100 7.75 3.25 1.53
C VAL A 100 8.52 2.22 2.34
N VAL A 101 7.82 1.46 3.15
CA VAL A 101 8.34 0.38 4.01
C VAL A 101 7.71 -0.92 3.54
N ALA A 102 8.43 -1.63 2.68
CA ALA A 102 7.95 -2.86 2.06
C ALA A 102 8.47 -4.07 2.85
N VAL A 103 7.54 -4.78 3.48
CA VAL A 103 7.83 -5.94 4.33
C VAL A 103 7.77 -7.19 3.48
N HIS A 104 8.90 -7.90 3.36
CA HIS A 104 8.92 -9.18 2.66
C HIS A 104 8.09 -10.21 3.41
N MET A 105 7.40 -11.06 2.67
CA MET A 105 6.66 -12.18 3.24
C MET A 105 7.60 -13.09 4.03
N LEU A 106 7.11 -13.64 5.13
CA LEU A 106 7.74 -14.74 5.84
C LEU A 106 7.53 -16.06 5.10
N ARG A 107 8.32 -17.07 5.41
CA ARG A 107 8.22 -18.41 4.78
C ARG A 107 6.80 -18.97 4.87
N ASP A 108 6.16 -18.83 6.03
CA ASP A 108 4.74 -19.18 6.21
C ASP A 108 3.85 -17.97 5.93
N ARG A 109 3.82 -17.52 4.66
CA ARG A 109 2.96 -16.40 4.24
C ARG A 109 1.49 -16.65 4.57
N MET A 110 1.00 -17.86 4.34
CA MET A 110 -0.40 -18.20 4.57
C MET A 110 -0.75 -18.18 6.06
N GLY A 111 0.11 -18.68 6.92
CA GLY A 111 -0.10 -18.62 8.36
C GLY A 111 0.07 -17.22 8.93
N THR A 112 0.89 -16.39 8.30
CA THR A 112 1.26 -15.05 8.79
C THR A 112 0.22 -13.99 8.41
N TYR A 113 -0.27 -13.99 7.16
CA TYR A 113 -1.24 -13.01 6.68
C TYR A 113 -2.68 -13.46 7.01
N GLY A 114 -3.51 -12.54 7.42
CA GLY A 114 -4.89 -12.83 7.75
C GLY A 114 -5.51 -11.82 8.69
N LEU A 115 -6.49 -12.27 9.44
CA LEU A 115 -7.25 -11.43 10.36
C LEU A 115 -6.91 -11.74 11.81
N SER A 116 -7.08 -10.76 12.68
CA SER A 116 -6.86 -10.90 14.12
C SER A 116 -7.93 -10.15 14.91
N ASP A 117 -8.14 -10.59 16.14
CA ASP A 117 -8.88 -9.86 17.15
C ASP A 117 -7.86 -9.32 18.17
N ARG A 118 -7.56 -8.03 18.05
CA ARG A 118 -6.58 -7.38 18.93
C ARG A 118 -7.05 -7.36 20.39
N ALA A 119 -8.34 -7.18 20.62
CA ALA A 119 -8.89 -7.10 21.97
C ALA A 119 -8.78 -8.45 22.70
N GLN A 120 -9.00 -9.55 21.97
CA GLN A 120 -8.87 -10.91 22.49
C GLN A 120 -7.47 -11.49 22.34
N ARG A 121 -6.54 -10.74 21.72
CA ARG A 121 -5.13 -11.12 21.50
C ARG A 121 -4.99 -12.47 20.77
N ARG A 122 -5.79 -12.68 19.74
CA ARG A 122 -5.81 -13.93 18.97
C ARG A 122 -5.92 -13.72 17.48
N SER A 123 -5.42 -14.67 16.71
CA SER A 123 -5.65 -14.78 15.27
C SER A 123 -7.07 -15.28 14.99
N LEU A 124 -7.63 -14.84 13.86
CA LEU A 124 -8.84 -15.37 13.26
C LEU A 124 -8.43 -16.19 12.04
N SER A 125 -8.34 -17.49 12.20
CA SER A 125 -7.87 -18.42 11.17
C SER A 125 -9.00 -19.26 10.61
N ALA A 126 -8.83 -19.75 9.39
CA ALA A 126 -9.71 -20.72 8.76
C ALA A 126 -8.91 -21.75 8.00
N ASP A 127 -9.40 -22.97 7.94
CA ASP A 127 -8.86 -24.03 7.09
C ASP A 127 -9.36 -23.84 5.65
N THR A 128 -8.47 -24.02 4.69
CA THR A 128 -8.77 -23.89 3.25
C THR A 128 -8.21 -25.07 2.49
N LYS A 129 -8.60 -25.23 1.21
CA LYS A 129 -8.01 -26.24 0.32
C LYS A 129 -6.48 -26.07 0.14
N TYR A 130 -5.95 -24.92 0.47
CA TYR A 130 -4.51 -24.61 0.43
C TYR A 130 -3.81 -24.79 1.78
N GLY A 131 -4.52 -25.24 2.80
CA GLY A 131 -4.09 -25.32 4.18
C GLY A 131 -4.64 -24.17 5.05
N PRO A 132 -4.27 -24.12 6.33
CA PRO A 132 -4.76 -23.12 7.26
C PRO A 132 -4.18 -21.73 6.97
N VAL A 133 -5.06 -20.72 6.97
CA VAL A 133 -4.73 -19.31 6.73
C VAL A 133 -4.88 -18.52 8.03
N GLY A 134 -3.92 -17.63 8.29
CA GLY A 134 -4.02 -16.62 9.35
C GLY A 134 -3.74 -17.10 10.76
N ARG A 135 -3.17 -18.29 10.98
CA ARG A 135 -2.90 -18.81 12.35
C ARG A 135 -2.01 -17.91 13.19
N ARG A 136 -1.17 -17.09 12.56
CA ARG A 136 -0.21 -16.19 13.19
C ARG A 136 -0.48 -14.71 12.85
N ALA A 137 -1.66 -14.40 12.33
CA ALA A 137 -2.01 -13.05 11.90
C ALA A 137 -1.97 -12.04 13.07
N TYR A 138 -2.30 -12.45 14.29
CA TYR A 138 -2.17 -11.61 15.47
C TYR A 138 -0.70 -11.25 15.76
N ASP A 139 0.18 -12.25 15.77
CA ASP A 139 1.62 -12.04 16.04
C ASP A 139 2.25 -11.07 15.05
N TYR A 140 1.94 -11.26 13.74
CA TYR A 140 2.44 -10.41 12.67
C TYR A 140 1.91 -8.99 12.78
N SER A 141 0.61 -8.84 12.95
CA SER A 141 -0.03 -7.53 13.07
C SER A 141 0.47 -6.77 14.29
N GLN A 142 0.63 -7.47 15.44
CA GLN A 142 1.20 -6.89 16.63
C GLN A 142 2.65 -6.44 16.41
N TRP A 143 3.49 -7.30 15.84
CA TRP A 143 4.88 -6.96 15.55
C TRP A 143 4.98 -5.74 14.63
N LEU A 144 4.20 -5.72 13.55
CA LEU A 144 4.22 -4.62 12.58
C LEU A 144 3.80 -3.30 13.25
N ALA A 145 2.69 -3.29 13.98
CA ALA A 145 2.15 -2.08 14.58
C ALA A 145 2.94 -1.60 15.81
N THR A 146 3.58 -2.50 16.59
CA THR A 146 4.19 -2.16 17.89
C THR A 146 5.71 -2.25 17.91
N ARG A 147 6.34 -2.81 16.86
CA ARG A 147 7.80 -2.92 16.74
C ARG A 147 8.30 -2.23 15.47
N LEU A 148 7.81 -2.62 14.29
CA LEU A 148 8.27 -2.04 13.03
C LEU A 148 7.92 -0.55 12.93
N VAL A 149 6.67 -0.16 13.18
CA VAL A 149 6.27 1.26 13.10
C VAL A 149 7.08 2.14 14.04
N PRO A 150 7.25 1.83 15.33
CA PRO A 150 8.12 2.61 16.21
C PRO A 150 9.59 2.61 15.78
N TYR A 151 10.11 1.51 15.23
CA TYR A 151 11.46 1.48 14.67
C TYR A 151 11.62 2.49 13.52
N ILE A 152 10.69 2.50 12.58
CA ILE A 152 10.71 3.47 11.46
C ILE A 152 10.61 4.90 11.99
N ASP A 153 9.74 5.16 12.96
CA ASP A 153 9.58 6.49 13.57
C ASP A 153 10.82 6.98 14.32
N ALA A 154 11.63 6.06 14.85
CA ALA A 154 12.87 6.39 15.55
C ALA A 154 14.05 6.65 14.58
N HIS A 155 14.11 5.95 13.45
CA HIS A 155 15.26 5.97 12.54
C HIS A 155 15.05 6.82 11.28
N TYR A 156 13.80 7.20 10.98
CA TYR A 156 13.46 7.97 9.78
C TYR A 156 12.57 9.19 10.10
N ARG A 157 12.63 10.20 9.27
CA ARG A 157 11.80 11.40 9.41
C ARG A 157 10.36 11.15 8.95
N SER A 158 9.67 10.29 9.66
CA SER A 158 8.26 9.94 9.46
C SER A 158 7.32 10.94 10.12
N ARG A 159 6.12 11.14 9.55
CA ARG A 159 4.98 11.69 10.27
C ARG A 159 4.38 10.59 11.14
N ARG A 160 4.02 10.96 12.39
CA ARG A 160 3.63 9.97 13.41
C ARG A 160 2.12 9.83 13.61
N ASP A 161 1.34 10.64 12.93
CA ASP A 161 -0.13 10.56 12.98
C ASP A 161 -0.66 9.45 12.06
N ALA A 162 -1.80 8.86 12.44
CA ALA A 162 -2.42 7.78 11.68
C ALA A 162 -2.83 8.20 10.26
N ALA A 163 -3.28 9.44 10.06
CA ALA A 163 -3.69 9.96 8.75
C ALA A 163 -2.52 10.04 7.76
N SER A 164 -1.29 10.03 8.25
CA SER A 164 -0.06 10.01 7.46
C SER A 164 0.57 8.63 7.32
N ARG A 165 -0.08 7.57 7.82
CA ARG A 165 0.36 6.18 7.65
C ARG A 165 -0.68 5.38 6.89
N SER A 166 -0.21 4.71 5.87
CA SER A 166 -1.01 3.85 5.01
C SER A 166 -0.49 2.42 5.05
N MET A 167 -1.38 1.45 4.87
CA MET A 167 -1.05 0.04 4.69
C MET A 167 -1.57 -0.44 3.35
N LEU A 168 -0.72 -1.11 2.57
CA LEU A 168 -1.04 -1.66 1.25
C LEU A 168 -0.77 -3.16 1.22
N GLY A 169 -1.60 -3.90 0.53
CA GLY A 169 -1.35 -5.30 0.21
C GLY A 169 -2.26 -5.82 -0.89
N TRP A 170 -1.95 -6.98 -1.41
CA TRP A 170 -2.73 -7.69 -2.41
C TRP A 170 -2.98 -9.14 -2.03
N SER A 171 -4.10 -9.70 -2.49
CA SER A 171 -4.49 -11.07 -2.14
C SER A 171 -4.62 -11.25 -0.62
N LEU A 172 -3.93 -12.21 -0.02
CA LEU A 172 -3.84 -12.34 1.45
C LEU A 172 -3.19 -11.12 2.10
N GLY A 173 -2.24 -10.44 1.44
CA GLY A 173 -1.69 -9.16 1.90
C GLY A 173 -2.76 -8.07 1.92
N GLY A 174 -3.71 -8.06 0.98
CA GLY A 174 -4.86 -7.15 1.01
C GLY A 174 -5.80 -7.40 2.18
N LEU A 175 -6.05 -8.67 2.52
CA LEU A 175 -6.78 -9.05 3.73
C LEU A 175 -6.05 -8.60 4.99
N ASN A 176 -4.71 -8.79 5.04
CA ASN A 176 -3.87 -8.37 6.15
C ASN A 176 -3.80 -6.84 6.28
N ALA A 177 -3.71 -6.10 5.18
CA ALA A 177 -3.75 -4.64 5.17
C ALA A 177 -5.08 -4.12 5.74
N PHE A 178 -6.21 -4.72 5.35
CA PHE A 178 -7.51 -4.44 5.94
C PHE A 178 -7.51 -4.69 7.45
N ASN A 179 -7.00 -5.83 7.90
CA ASN A 179 -6.89 -6.19 9.31
C ASN A 179 -6.08 -5.15 10.11
N LEU A 180 -4.92 -4.74 9.59
CA LEU A 180 -4.06 -3.74 10.25
C LEU A 180 -4.76 -2.40 10.42
N GLY A 181 -5.43 -1.89 9.38
CA GLY A 181 -6.23 -0.67 9.51
C GLY A 181 -7.37 -0.82 10.52
N TRP A 182 -8.09 -1.93 10.47
CA TRP A 182 -9.26 -2.16 11.34
C TRP A 182 -8.89 -2.35 12.81
N GLN A 183 -7.82 -3.10 13.10
CA GLN A 183 -7.38 -3.42 14.47
C GLN A 183 -6.48 -2.35 15.09
N TYR A 184 -5.78 -1.55 14.26
CA TYR A 184 -4.84 -0.52 14.70
C TYR A 184 -5.15 0.86 14.09
N PRO A 185 -6.40 1.38 14.19
CA PRO A 185 -6.79 2.63 13.53
C PRO A 185 -6.07 3.87 14.09
N ALA A 186 -5.49 3.79 15.29
CA ALA A 186 -4.62 4.82 15.84
C ALA A 186 -3.20 4.80 15.22
N VAL A 187 -2.85 3.75 14.48
CA VAL A 187 -1.56 3.60 13.79
C VAL A 187 -1.72 3.84 12.30
N PHE A 188 -2.69 3.22 11.66
CA PHE A 188 -2.97 3.29 10.23
C PHE A 188 -4.30 3.98 9.96
N GLY A 189 -4.26 5.09 9.26
CA GLY A 189 -5.46 5.84 8.87
C GLY A 189 -5.93 5.57 7.45
N ARG A 190 -5.15 4.84 6.63
CA ARG A 190 -5.48 4.50 5.25
C ARG A 190 -5.08 3.09 4.90
N VAL A 191 -5.90 2.43 4.12
CA VAL A 191 -5.70 1.05 3.67
C VAL A 191 -5.91 0.96 2.16
N GLY A 192 -4.93 0.40 1.47
CA GLY A 192 -5.08 -0.10 0.11
C GLY A 192 -5.14 -1.63 0.13
N ALA A 193 -6.22 -2.20 -0.37
CA ALA A 193 -6.37 -3.64 -0.48
C ALA A 193 -6.72 -4.00 -1.94
N PHE A 194 -5.74 -4.57 -2.64
CA PHE A 194 -5.89 -4.97 -4.04
C PHE A 194 -6.23 -6.45 -4.11
N SER A 195 -7.28 -6.80 -4.84
CA SER A 195 -7.71 -8.19 -4.98
C SER A 195 -7.77 -8.95 -3.65
N PRO A 196 -8.36 -8.36 -2.59
CA PRO A 196 -8.23 -8.88 -1.24
C PRO A 196 -8.90 -10.24 -1.08
N SER A 197 -8.28 -11.12 -0.30
CA SER A 197 -8.82 -12.46 0.00
C SER A 197 -9.97 -12.43 1.02
N PHE A 198 -11.01 -11.63 0.76
CA PHE A 198 -12.18 -11.52 1.65
C PHE A 198 -13.05 -12.78 1.68
N TRP A 199 -12.82 -13.72 0.75
CA TRP A 199 -13.40 -15.05 0.71
C TRP A 199 -13.02 -15.94 1.91
N LEU A 200 -12.08 -15.54 2.77
CA LEU A 200 -11.69 -16.33 3.94
C LEU A 200 -12.86 -16.42 4.93
N ALA A 201 -13.39 -17.64 5.11
CA ALA A 201 -14.60 -17.92 5.88
C ALA A 201 -14.34 -18.97 6.95
N ALA A 202 -15.08 -18.91 8.05
CA ALA A 202 -14.98 -19.86 9.16
C ALA A 202 -15.61 -21.22 8.83
N ASP A 203 -16.65 -21.24 8.01
CA ASP A 203 -17.28 -22.45 7.47
C ASP A 203 -17.18 -22.43 5.95
N ARG A 204 -16.74 -23.54 5.39
CA ARG A 204 -16.52 -23.74 3.94
C ARG A 204 -17.24 -24.97 3.42
N GLY A 205 -18.23 -25.46 4.15
CA GLY A 205 -19.01 -26.65 3.79
C GLY A 205 -19.94 -26.45 2.59
N SER A 206 -20.28 -25.21 2.26
CA SER A 206 -21.05 -24.83 1.07
C SER A 206 -20.76 -23.36 0.71
N ASP A 207 -21.14 -22.93 -0.50
CA ASP A 207 -21.03 -21.54 -0.92
C ASP A 207 -21.82 -20.61 0.01
N ASP A 208 -23.06 -20.96 0.38
CA ASP A 208 -23.85 -20.20 1.35
C ASP A 208 -23.18 -20.14 2.73
N ALA A 209 -22.53 -21.20 3.21
CA ALA A 209 -21.78 -21.18 4.44
C ALA A 209 -20.58 -20.22 4.35
N VAL A 210 -19.87 -20.17 3.22
CA VAL A 210 -18.79 -19.22 2.98
C VAL A 210 -19.34 -17.80 3.08
N GLU A 211 -20.39 -17.46 2.33
CA GLU A 211 -20.99 -16.14 2.30
C GLU A 211 -21.38 -15.65 3.71
N ARG A 212 -22.02 -16.51 4.50
CA ARG A 212 -22.46 -16.17 5.84
C ARG A 212 -21.36 -16.10 6.88
N THR A 213 -20.19 -16.67 6.61
CA THR A 213 -19.12 -16.80 7.62
C THR A 213 -17.80 -16.16 7.21
N ARG A 214 -17.76 -15.37 6.13
CA ARG A 214 -16.58 -14.59 5.74
C ARG A 214 -16.09 -13.74 6.91
N LEU A 215 -14.84 -13.96 7.30
CA LEU A 215 -14.28 -13.41 8.54
C LEU A 215 -14.18 -11.88 8.51
N ALA A 216 -13.80 -11.30 7.37
CA ALA A 216 -13.73 -9.84 7.22
C ALA A 216 -15.13 -9.20 7.31
N GLN A 217 -16.14 -9.79 6.66
CA GLN A 217 -17.53 -9.34 6.73
C GLN A 217 -18.06 -9.39 8.16
N ARG A 218 -17.82 -10.49 8.87
CA ARG A 218 -18.18 -10.63 10.28
C ARG A 218 -17.48 -9.63 11.20
N MET A 219 -16.24 -9.26 10.87
CA MET A 219 -15.51 -8.25 11.63
C MET A 219 -16.12 -6.85 11.45
N VAL A 220 -16.56 -6.50 10.24
CA VAL A 220 -17.28 -5.25 9.95
C VAL A 220 -18.66 -5.27 10.62
N ASP A 221 -19.42 -6.35 10.44
CA ASP A 221 -20.77 -6.48 11.00
C ASP A 221 -20.81 -6.24 12.51
N ARG A 222 -19.83 -6.77 13.25
CA ARG A 222 -19.75 -6.66 14.71
C ARG A 222 -19.04 -5.42 15.21
N GLY A 223 -18.32 -4.72 14.32
CA GLY A 223 -17.48 -3.59 14.71
C GLY A 223 -18.20 -2.24 14.70
N PRO A 224 -17.65 -1.25 15.40
CA PRO A 224 -18.05 0.15 15.22
C PRO A 224 -17.31 0.80 14.05
N LYS A 225 -17.85 1.92 13.54
CA LYS A 225 -17.10 2.80 12.62
C LYS A 225 -15.73 3.20 13.22
N ARG A 226 -14.71 3.22 12.39
CA ARG A 226 -13.39 3.80 12.71
C ARG A 226 -13.33 5.19 12.03
N PRO A 227 -13.62 6.31 12.72
CA PRO A 227 -13.95 7.58 12.06
C PRO A 227 -12.87 8.14 11.14
N GLN A 228 -11.59 7.85 11.42
CA GLN A 228 -10.46 8.36 10.64
C GLN A 228 -9.91 7.36 9.63
N LEU A 229 -10.45 6.12 9.61
CA LEU A 229 -9.96 5.07 8.73
C LEU A 229 -10.62 5.18 7.36
N ARG A 230 -9.80 5.16 6.33
CA ARG A 230 -10.21 5.21 4.92
C ARG A 230 -9.70 4.00 4.17
N PHE A 231 -10.46 3.57 3.16
CA PHE A 231 -10.17 2.38 2.40
C PHE A 231 -10.12 2.68 0.91
N TRP A 232 -9.18 2.05 0.24
CA TRP A 232 -9.12 1.87 -1.19
C TRP A 232 -9.21 0.38 -1.50
N PHE A 233 -10.28 -0.05 -2.14
CA PHE A 233 -10.44 -1.41 -2.61
C PHE A 233 -10.29 -1.44 -4.12
N ALA A 234 -9.52 -2.39 -4.65
CA ALA A 234 -9.39 -2.59 -6.08
C ALA A 234 -9.36 -4.07 -6.43
N ALA A 235 -9.92 -4.43 -7.57
CA ALA A 235 -9.85 -5.76 -8.15
C ALA A 235 -9.83 -5.70 -9.68
N GLY A 236 -9.31 -6.74 -10.32
CA GLY A 236 -9.46 -6.95 -11.75
C GLY A 236 -10.79 -7.61 -12.08
N THR A 237 -11.36 -7.31 -13.25
CA THR A 237 -12.65 -7.88 -13.66
C THR A 237 -12.53 -9.27 -14.29
N ALA A 238 -11.32 -9.84 -14.39
CA ALA A 238 -11.05 -11.16 -14.97
C ALA A 238 -10.06 -11.96 -14.10
N GLU A 239 -10.19 -11.85 -12.76
CA GLU A 239 -9.27 -12.53 -11.82
C GLU A 239 -9.61 -14.01 -11.66
N GLU A 240 -10.86 -14.36 -11.73
CA GLU A 240 -11.41 -15.70 -11.51
C GLU A 240 -12.73 -15.88 -12.26
N THR A 241 -13.32 -17.04 -12.13
CA THR A 241 -14.65 -17.38 -12.66
C THR A 241 -15.61 -17.83 -11.57
N SER A 242 -15.16 -17.84 -10.31
CA SER A 242 -16.03 -18.17 -9.18
C SER A 242 -17.09 -17.09 -8.97
N ASP A 243 -18.33 -17.52 -8.76
CA ASP A 243 -19.53 -16.72 -8.54
C ASP A 243 -20.43 -17.57 -7.64
N ARG A 244 -20.22 -17.47 -6.31
CA ARG A 244 -20.83 -18.34 -5.29
C ARG A 244 -22.31 -18.10 -5.10
N ASP A 245 -22.76 -16.86 -5.24
CA ASP A 245 -24.15 -16.47 -5.06
C ASP A 245 -24.93 -16.37 -6.38
N HIS A 246 -24.24 -16.67 -7.53
CA HIS A 246 -24.82 -16.71 -8.87
C HIS A 246 -25.46 -15.39 -9.32
N ASP A 247 -24.89 -14.26 -8.91
CA ASP A 247 -25.36 -12.93 -9.30
C ASP A 247 -24.74 -12.40 -10.61
N GLY A 248 -23.81 -13.16 -11.21
CA GLY A 248 -23.08 -12.79 -12.43
C GLY A 248 -21.83 -11.95 -12.16
N VAL A 249 -21.44 -11.78 -10.89
CA VAL A 249 -20.24 -11.05 -10.47
C VAL A 249 -19.23 -12.02 -9.87
N ILE A 250 -17.98 -11.95 -10.29
CA ILE A 250 -16.93 -12.80 -9.73
C ILE A 250 -16.72 -12.52 -8.24
N ASP A 251 -16.43 -13.55 -7.47
CA ASP A 251 -16.37 -13.53 -5.99
C ASP A 251 -15.50 -12.43 -5.42
N VAL A 252 -14.32 -12.15 -5.98
CA VAL A 252 -13.44 -11.10 -5.48
C VAL A 252 -14.11 -9.71 -5.51
N ILE A 253 -14.96 -9.46 -6.48
CA ILE A 253 -15.72 -8.20 -6.60
C ILE A 253 -16.96 -8.25 -5.72
N GLY A 254 -17.67 -9.38 -5.70
CA GLY A 254 -18.81 -9.65 -4.82
C GLY A 254 -18.44 -9.43 -3.36
N ASP A 255 -17.35 -10.06 -2.90
CA ASP A 255 -16.83 -9.93 -1.53
C ASP A 255 -16.50 -8.48 -1.14
N ILE A 256 -15.95 -7.69 -2.07
CA ILE A 256 -15.70 -6.24 -1.84
C ILE A 256 -17.02 -5.48 -1.72
N ARG A 257 -17.98 -5.75 -2.60
CA ARG A 257 -19.30 -5.10 -2.57
C ARG A 257 -20.04 -5.40 -1.28
N ASP A 258 -20.07 -6.65 -0.86
CA ASP A 258 -20.69 -7.06 0.38
C ASP A 258 -20.04 -6.46 1.62
N LEU A 259 -18.71 -6.39 1.63
CA LEU A 259 -18.00 -5.72 2.73
C LEU A 259 -18.42 -4.25 2.85
N ILE A 260 -18.76 -3.62 1.73
CA ILE A 260 -19.16 -2.21 1.68
C ILE A 260 -20.66 -2.05 1.91
N ASP A 261 -21.48 -2.77 1.17
CA ASP A 261 -22.94 -2.56 1.09
C ASP A 261 -23.74 -3.48 2.03
N GLY A 262 -23.05 -4.47 2.66
CA GLY A 262 -23.66 -5.51 3.49
C GLY A 262 -24.07 -6.74 2.68
N TYR A 263 -23.97 -7.92 3.29
CA TYR A 263 -24.44 -9.18 2.71
C TYR A 263 -25.90 -9.45 3.06
N HIS A 264 -26.68 -9.88 2.08
CA HIS A 264 -28.11 -10.16 2.21
C HIS A 264 -28.47 -11.49 1.55
N ALA A 265 -28.78 -12.51 2.34
CA ALA A 265 -29.22 -13.80 1.82
C ALA A 265 -30.74 -13.81 1.55
N ALA A 266 -31.17 -14.70 0.65
CA ALA A 266 -32.57 -14.83 0.24
C ALA A 266 -33.52 -15.21 1.40
N ASP A 267 -33.04 -15.93 2.42
CA ASP A 267 -33.80 -16.32 3.62
C ASP A 267 -33.94 -15.19 4.66
N GLY A 268 -33.43 -13.98 4.36
CA GLY A 268 -33.49 -12.82 5.22
C GLY A 268 -32.29 -12.66 6.17
N PHE A 269 -31.31 -13.59 6.14
CA PHE A 269 -30.08 -13.41 6.89
C PHE A 269 -29.29 -12.19 6.36
N ARG A 270 -28.71 -11.42 7.26
CA ARG A 270 -27.98 -10.18 6.91
C ARG A 270 -26.72 -9.98 7.73
N LEU A 271 -25.71 -9.39 7.09
CA LEU A 271 -24.52 -8.84 7.74
C LEU A 271 -24.35 -7.38 7.30
N ARG A 272 -24.04 -6.50 8.24
CA ARG A 272 -23.79 -5.09 7.94
C ARG A 272 -22.47 -4.94 7.17
N GLY A 273 -22.44 -3.96 6.28
CA GLY A 273 -21.23 -3.49 5.62
C GLY A 273 -20.79 -2.11 6.13
N LEU A 274 -19.78 -1.57 5.48
CA LEU A 274 -19.20 -0.27 5.84
C LEU A 274 -20.22 0.87 5.71
N ARG A 275 -21.15 0.84 4.74
CA ARG A 275 -22.22 1.86 4.60
C ARG A 275 -23.12 1.91 5.82
N GLN A 276 -23.53 0.76 6.35
CA GLN A 276 -24.40 0.71 7.54
C GLN A 276 -23.66 1.21 8.80
N LEU A 277 -22.33 1.20 8.77
CA LEU A 277 -21.52 1.85 9.80
C LEU A 277 -21.33 3.36 9.56
N GLY A 278 -21.85 3.91 8.46
CA GLY A 278 -21.79 5.33 8.14
C GLY A 278 -20.55 5.76 7.36
N TYR A 279 -19.86 4.83 6.67
CA TYR A 279 -18.80 5.21 5.72
C TYR A 279 -19.39 5.73 4.42
N SER A 280 -18.87 6.86 3.94
CA SER A 280 -19.18 7.38 2.60
C SER A 280 -18.38 6.60 1.54
N VAL A 281 -18.99 6.40 0.35
CA VAL A 281 -18.39 5.55 -0.70
C VAL A 281 -18.31 6.29 -2.03
N ASN A 282 -17.15 6.24 -2.64
CA ASN A 282 -16.91 6.55 -4.04
C ASN A 282 -16.87 5.21 -4.82
N PRO A 283 -17.91 4.82 -5.56
CA PRO A 283 -18.00 3.51 -6.18
C PRO A 283 -17.14 3.35 -7.43
N ASP A 284 -16.66 4.45 -7.99
CA ASP A 284 -15.78 4.48 -9.16
C ASP A 284 -14.79 5.64 -9.04
N TYR A 285 -13.64 5.32 -8.46
CA TYR A 285 -12.60 6.33 -8.29
C TYR A 285 -11.99 6.79 -9.61
N ALA A 286 -11.91 5.94 -10.61
CA ALA A 286 -11.33 6.31 -11.90
C ALA A 286 -12.17 7.38 -12.61
N ALA A 287 -13.49 7.26 -12.54
CA ALA A 287 -14.41 8.25 -13.08
C ALA A 287 -14.54 9.52 -12.21
N GLN A 288 -14.30 9.38 -10.88
CA GLN A 288 -14.51 10.47 -9.92
C GLN A 288 -13.31 10.63 -8.96
N PRO A 289 -12.09 10.89 -9.46
CA PRO A 289 -10.88 10.91 -8.62
C PRO A 289 -10.86 12.06 -7.58
N GLY A 290 -11.61 13.14 -7.83
CA GLY A 290 -11.74 14.27 -6.91
C GLY A 290 -12.83 14.10 -5.84
N ARG A 291 -13.63 13.03 -5.89
CA ARG A 291 -14.69 12.80 -4.92
C ARG A 291 -14.13 12.27 -3.62
N HIS A 292 -14.15 13.10 -2.57
CA HIS A 292 -13.77 12.67 -1.24
C HIS A 292 -14.79 11.69 -0.65
N ALA A 293 -14.32 10.52 -0.24
CA ALA A 293 -15.11 9.50 0.44
C ALA A 293 -14.21 8.72 1.41
N ASP A 294 -14.84 8.06 2.38
CA ASP A 294 -14.13 7.19 3.32
C ASP A 294 -13.66 5.90 2.64
N VAL A 295 -14.43 5.42 1.65
CA VAL A 295 -14.14 4.23 0.84
C VAL A 295 -14.09 4.62 -0.63
N ALA A 296 -13.05 4.20 -1.33
CA ALA A 296 -12.93 4.32 -2.78
C ALA A 296 -12.80 2.94 -3.42
N ILE A 297 -13.45 2.73 -4.56
CA ILE A 297 -13.41 1.47 -5.31
C ILE A 297 -12.79 1.75 -6.68
N TYR A 298 -11.93 0.84 -7.12
CA TYR A 298 -11.41 0.81 -8.48
C TYR A 298 -11.45 -0.60 -9.06
N LEU A 299 -12.16 -0.80 -10.14
CA LEU A 299 -12.18 -2.06 -10.88
C LEU A 299 -11.35 -1.91 -12.16
N LEU A 300 -10.32 -2.74 -12.31
CA LEU A 300 -9.45 -2.75 -13.48
C LEU A 300 -10.07 -3.63 -14.58
N PRO A 301 -10.57 -3.08 -15.70
CA PRO A 301 -11.13 -3.88 -16.78
C PRO A 301 -10.12 -4.89 -17.33
N GLY A 302 -10.50 -6.17 -17.41
CA GLY A 302 -9.66 -7.27 -17.88
C GLY A 302 -8.47 -7.60 -16.96
N GLY A 303 -8.38 -6.96 -15.77
CA GLY A 303 -7.33 -7.25 -14.79
C GLY A 303 -7.45 -8.68 -14.27
N LYS A 304 -6.29 -9.32 -14.07
CA LYS A 304 -6.16 -10.67 -13.53
C LYS A 304 -5.49 -10.64 -12.16
N HIS A 305 -5.57 -11.74 -11.41
CA HIS A 305 -4.95 -11.89 -10.09
C HIS A 305 -3.42 -12.06 -10.20
N GLN A 306 -2.72 -10.96 -10.50
CA GLN A 306 -1.27 -10.97 -10.74
C GLN A 306 -0.62 -9.59 -10.62
N GLN A 307 0.71 -9.55 -10.44
CA GLN A 307 1.50 -8.33 -10.25
C GLN A 307 1.30 -7.31 -11.39
N ALA A 308 1.18 -7.77 -12.64
CA ALA A 308 0.97 -6.87 -13.79
C ALA A 308 -0.36 -6.08 -13.71
N SER A 309 -1.39 -6.63 -13.07
CA SER A 309 -2.64 -5.93 -12.81
C SER A 309 -2.50 -4.95 -11.63
N TRP A 310 -1.88 -5.38 -10.54
CA TRP A 310 -1.62 -4.51 -9.37
C TRP A 310 -0.70 -3.33 -9.72
N ALA A 311 0.27 -3.53 -10.63
CA ALA A 311 1.07 -2.44 -11.20
C ALA A 311 0.23 -1.36 -11.87
N LYS A 312 -0.88 -1.73 -12.55
CA LYS A 312 -1.81 -0.77 -13.17
C LYS A 312 -2.73 -0.08 -12.16
N MET A 313 -3.01 -0.70 -11.02
CA MET A 313 -3.81 -0.12 -9.93
C MET A 313 -3.00 0.86 -9.08
N LEU A 314 -1.70 0.60 -8.92
CA LEU A 314 -0.80 1.33 -8.03
C LEU A 314 -0.77 2.85 -8.25
N PRO A 315 -0.70 3.39 -9.48
CA PRO A 315 -0.67 4.84 -9.69
C PRO A 315 -1.90 5.58 -9.18
N LEU A 316 -3.09 4.99 -9.33
CA LEU A 316 -4.35 5.58 -8.84
C LEU A 316 -4.43 5.52 -7.31
N PHE A 317 -4.03 4.40 -6.71
CA PHE A 317 -3.92 4.28 -5.26
C PHE A 317 -2.98 5.33 -4.67
N LEU A 318 -1.77 5.49 -5.22
CA LEU A 318 -0.79 6.46 -4.71
C LEU A 318 -1.30 7.90 -4.79
N ARG A 319 -2.07 8.26 -5.83
CA ARG A 319 -2.74 9.56 -5.91
C ARG A 319 -3.81 9.73 -4.82
N TRP A 320 -4.63 8.71 -4.60
CA TRP A 320 -5.62 8.71 -3.53
C TRP A 320 -4.96 8.79 -2.16
N ASP A 321 -3.89 8.04 -1.95
CA ASP A 321 -3.14 8.00 -0.69
C ASP A 321 -2.48 9.34 -0.36
N ASP A 322 -1.93 10.06 -1.34
CA ASP A 322 -1.37 11.41 -1.12
C ASP A 322 -2.45 12.46 -0.80
N GLY A 323 -3.73 12.13 -0.98
CA GLY A 323 -4.85 13.03 -0.67
C GLY A 323 -5.50 13.68 -1.88
N GLY A 324 -5.23 13.13 -3.09
CA GLY A 324 -5.92 13.44 -4.34
C GLY A 324 -6.24 14.92 -4.55
N GLY A 325 -5.25 15.74 -4.88
CA GLY A 325 -5.52 16.99 -5.60
C GLY A 325 -6.07 18.19 -4.81
N SER A 326 -5.95 18.24 -3.50
CA SER A 326 -6.13 19.51 -2.77
C SER A 326 -4.77 20.25 -2.66
N ARG A 327 -4.40 20.93 -3.73
CA ARG A 327 -3.45 22.04 -3.71
C ARG A 327 -4.20 23.35 -3.81
#